data_b5dd7e60dbfbc48fa45992eaf8af5f9a
#
_entry.id   b5dd7e60dbfbc48fa45992eaf8af5f9a
#
_cell.length_a   1.000
_cell.length_b   1.000
_cell.length_c   1.000
_cell.angle_alpha   90.00
_cell.angle_beta   90.00
_cell.angle_gamma   90.00
#
_symmetry.space_group_name_H-M   'P 1'
#
loop_
_entity.id
_entity.type
_entity.pdbx_description
1 polymer ?
#
loop_
_entity_poly.entity_id
_entity_poly.type
_entity_poly.pdbx_seq_one_letter_code
_entity_poly.pdbx_strand_id
1 'polypeptide(L)'
;MSIKSEIAQATAPIRAAVLGAAGYSGAELCLLLSRNPHFQLCYAYGSAGRQAEPFASLYPRYAKDVTIDVGAWTDDEIANIQGNVDVAFLALPHEASEHVAPKLMAAGIVVVDLSGAFRLKDTSLYPKYYGYEHQHPELIEQAVYSLMEWLDTPLPQLISVPGCYVTAASLALLPLVRAGLLTDDNIPVISATSGVSGAGRKEIGRAHV
;
A
#
# COMPACT_ATOMS: atom_id res chain seq x y z
N MET A 1 4.16 21.01 15.65
CA MET A 1 4.38 21.31 14.22
C MET A 1 3.59 20.28 13.43
N SER A 2 2.89 20.68 12.38
CA SER A 2 2.10 19.72 11.57
C SER A 2 3.04 18.95 10.65
N ILE A 3 2.79 17.62 10.45
CA ILE A 3 3.51 16.78 9.48
C ILE A 3 3.61 17.46 8.11
N LYS A 4 2.59 18.23 7.71
CA LYS A 4 2.58 19.03 6.47
C LYS A 4 3.68 20.10 6.42
N SER A 5 4.10 20.65 7.57
CA SER A 5 5.17 21.66 7.63
C SER A 5 6.57 21.03 7.59
N GLU A 6 6.73 19.81 8.06
CA GLU A 6 7.99 19.08 8.01
C GLU A 6 8.30 18.55 6.61
N ILE A 7 7.29 18.05 5.89
CA ILE A 7 7.44 17.61 4.49
C ILE A 7 7.80 18.79 3.58
N ALA A 8 7.24 19.97 3.82
CA ALA A 8 7.56 21.18 3.03
C ALA A 8 8.99 21.71 3.25
N GLN A 9 9.70 21.25 4.29
CA GLN A 9 11.08 21.63 4.60
C GLN A 9 12.11 20.55 4.20
N ALA A 10 11.68 19.36 3.75
CA ALA A 10 12.60 18.33 3.31
C ALA A 10 13.32 18.79 2.03
N THR A 11 14.63 18.94 2.09
CA THR A 11 15.47 19.36 0.96
C THR A 11 15.77 18.23 -0.03
N ALA A 12 15.53 16.98 0.35
CA ALA A 12 15.73 15.79 -0.48
C ALA A 12 14.42 14.98 -0.59
N PRO A 13 14.15 14.34 -1.74
CA PRO A 13 12.97 13.51 -1.92
C PRO A 13 13.04 12.26 -1.04
N ILE A 14 11.87 11.78 -0.59
CA ILE A 14 11.71 10.54 0.16
C ILE A 14 11.97 9.36 -0.79
N ARG A 15 12.92 8.51 -0.44
CA ARG A 15 13.31 7.35 -1.25
C ARG A 15 12.32 6.20 -1.04
N ALA A 16 11.68 5.77 -2.10
CA ALA A 16 10.60 4.80 -2.06
C ALA A 16 10.95 3.50 -2.79
N ALA A 17 10.45 2.39 -2.24
CA ALA A 17 10.39 1.09 -2.91
C ALA A 17 8.93 0.65 -3.05
N VAL A 18 8.61 -0.03 -4.16
CA VAL A 18 7.30 -0.64 -4.40
C VAL A 18 7.47 -2.14 -4.57
N LEU A 19 6.89 -2.92 -3.66
CA LEU A 19 6.79 -4.37 -3.74
C LEU A 19 5.42 -4.74 -4.32
N GLY A 20 5.41 -5.52 -5.40
CA GLY A 20 4.20 -5.81 -6.17
C GLY A 20 3.99 -4.87 -7.36
N ALA A 21 5.06 -4.19 -7.85
CA ALA A 21 5.04 -3.24 -8.96
C ALA A 21 4.48 -3.82 -10.29
N ALA A 22 4.51 -5.14 -10.45
CA ALA A 22 3.96 -5.81 -11.63
C ALA A 22 2.42 -5.96 -11.58
N GLY A 23 1.77 -5.72 -10.43
CA GLY A 23 0.32 -5.69 -10.27
C GLY A 23 -0.27 -4.33 -10.65
N TYR A 24 -1.60 -4.25 -10.78
CA TYR A 24 -2.27 -2.99 -11.14
C TYR A 24 -2.06 -1.88 -10.12
N SER A 25 -2.31 -2.17 -8.84
CA SER A 25 -2.13 -1.18 -7.76
C SER A 25 -0.67 -0.73 -7.63
N GLY A 26 0.28 -1.67 -7.72
CA GLY A 26 1.71 -1.36 -7.66
C GLY A 26 2.16 -0.51 -8.85
N ALA A 27 1.63 -0.78 -10.05
CA ALA A 27 1.98 0.00 -11.25
C ALA A 27 1.44 1.44 -11.17
N GLU A 28 0.19 1.64 -10.73
CA GLU A 28 -0.36 2.98 -10.49
C GLU A 28 0.45 3.74 -9.43
N LEU A 29 0.87 3.03 -8.37
CA LEU A 29 1.70 3.61 -7.32
C LEU A 29 3.08 4.03 -7.85
N CYS A 30 3.74 3.20 -8.67
CA CYS A 30 4.99 3.57 -9.33
C CYS A 30 4.82 4.86 -10.16
N LEU A 31 3.72 4.98 -10.92
CA LEU A 31 3.40 6.18 -11.68
C LEU A 31 3.21 7.41 -10.78
N LEU A 32 2.43 7.27 -9.72
CA LEU A 32 2.16 8.37 -8.78
C LEU A 32 3.43 8.85 -8.09
N LEU A 33 4.28 7.93 -7.63
CA LEU A 33 5.57 8.25 -7.00
C LEU A 33 6.52 8.93 -7.98
N SER A 34 6.61 8.44 -9.23
CA SER A 34 7.48 9.03 -10.25
C SER A 34 7.07 10.44 -10.68
N ARG A 35 5.79 10.79 -10.54
CA ARG A 35 5.26 12.12 -10.82
C ARG A 35 5.28 13.08 -9.64
N ASN A 36 5.49 12.57 -8.44
CA ASN A 36 5.47 13.38 -7.23
C ASN A 36 6.89 13.89 -6.91
N PRO A 37 7.13 15.22 -6.88
CA PRO A 37 8.46 15.79 -6.66
C PRO A 37 9.02 15.53 -5.25
N HIS A 38 8.18 15.11 -4.30
CA HIS A 38 8.62 14.79 -2.95
C HIS A 38 9.08 13.33 -2.79
N PHE A 39 8.94 12.50 -3.83
CA PHE A 39 9.36 11.11 -3.80
C PHE A 39 10.38 10.81 -4.91
N GLN A 40 11.26 9.87 -4.60
CA GLN A 40 12.12 9.21 -5.56
C GLN A 40 11.82 7.72 -5.54
N LEU A 41 11.28 7.18 -6.62
CA LEU A 41 11.11 5.74 -6.79
C LEU A 41 12.48 5.11 -7.06
N CYS A 42 13.07 4.45 -6.05
CA CYS A 42 14.40 3.86 -6.13
C CYS A 42 14.38 2.39 -6.54
N TYR A 43 13.34 1.64 -6.10
CA TYR A 43 13.23 0.20 -6.36
C TYR A 43 11.79 -0.19 -6.68
N ALA A 44 11.65 -1.12 -7.63
CA ALA A 44 10.38 -1.74 -7.98
C ALA A 44 10.55 -3.25 -8.07
N TYR A 45 9.75 -4.00 -7.31
CA TYR A 45 9.84 -5.45 -7.23
C TYR A 45 8.54 -6.13 -7.64
N GLY A 46 8.65 -7.22 -8.36
CA GLY A 46 7.58 -8.17 -8.64
C GLY A 46 7.71 -9.43 -7.79
N SER A 47 7.06 -10.53 -8.22
CA SER A 47 7.13 -11.83 -7.55
C SER A 47 8.53 -12.45 -7.62
N ALA A 48 8.84 -13.32 -6.65
CA ALA A 48 10.05 -14.14 -6.67
C ALA A 48 10.15 -14.95 -7.98
N GLY A 49 11.38 -15.12 -8.47
CA GLY A 49 11.65 -15.85 -9.71
C GLY A 49 11.38 -15.06 -11.00
N ARG A 50 10.93 -13.81 -10.92
CA ARG A 50 10.79 -12.93 -12.08
C ARG A 50 12.18 -12.57 -12.62
N GLN A 51 12.34 -12.56 -13.94
CA GLN A 51 13.50 -11.90 -14.55
C GLN A 51 13.30 -10.40 -14.49
N ALA A 52 14.39 -9.66 -14.22
CA ALA A 52 14.36 -8.21 -14.26
C ALA A 52 14.04 -7.71 -15.66
N GLU A 53 13.10 -6.80 -15.78
CA GLU A 53 12.70 -6.21 -17.05
C GLU A 53 12.28 -4.74 -16.87
N PRO A 54 12.42 -3.90 -17.91
CA PRO A 54 11.96 -2.53 -17.85
C PRO A 54 10.47 -2.44 -17.50
N PHE A 55 10.11 -1.53 -16.61
CA PHE A 55 8.71 -1.29 -16.25
C PHE A 55 7.85 -1.00 -17.49
N ALA A 56 8.42 -0.31 -18.49
CA ALA A 56 7.77 0.01 -19.76
C ALA A 56 7.33 -1.25 -20.55
N SER A 57 7.99 -2.40 -20.38
CA SER A 57 7.60 -3.66 -21.01
C SER A 57 6.29 -4.20 -20.43
N LEU A 58 6.07 -3.96 -19.13
CA LEU A 58 4.84 -4.37 -18.42
C LEU A 58 3.69 -3.38 -18.64
N TYR A 59 4.00 -2.11 -18.66
CA TYR A 59 3.05 -0.99 -18.74
C TYR A 59 3.52 0.08 -19.73
N PRO A 60 3.44 -0.18 -21.06
CA PRO A 60 3.91 0.77 -22.10
C PRO A 60 3.28 2.16 -21.99
N ARG A 61 2.04 2.24 -21.48
CA ARG A 61 1.33 3.50 -21.26
C ARG A 61 2.01 4.45 -20.27
N TYR A 62 2.87 3.91 -19.38
CA TYR A 62 3.59 4.69 -18.35
C TYR A 62 5.07 4.89 -18.67
N ALA A 63 5.55 4.45 -19.83
CA ALA A 63 6.97 4.45 -20.23
C ALA A 63 7.66 5.83 -20.18
N LYS A 64 6.87 6.91 -20.29
CA LYS A 64 7.40 8.28 -20.24
C LYS A 64 7.68 8.76 -18.80
N ASP A 65 6.96 8.21 -17.82
CA ASP A 65 6.99 8.66 -16.44
C ASP A 65 7.80 7.72 -15.54
N VAL A 66 7.77 6.42 -15.85
CA VAL A 66 8.40 5.37 -15.01
C VAL A 66 9.52 4.70 -15.81
N THR A 67 10.77 4.96 -15.44
CA THR A 67 11.98 4.51 -16.15
C THR A 67 12.81 3.51 -15.33
N ILE A 68 12.19 2.80 -14.39
CA ILE A 68 12.85 1.81 -13.53
C ILE A 68 12.65 0.39 -14.06
N ASP A 69 13.56 -0.52 -13.72
CA ASP A 69 13.37 -1.95 -13.95
C ASP A 69 12.57 -2.58 -12.80
N VAL A 70 11.78 -3.60 -13.11
CA VAL A 70 11.07 -4.41 -12.12
C VAL A 70 11.82 -5.70 -11.91
N GLY A 71 12.48 -5.82 -10.76
CA GLY A 71 13.23 -7.01 -10.34
C GLY A 71 12.37 -8.03 -9.60
N ALA A 72 12.95 -9.18 -9.26
CA ALA A 72 12.35 -10.14 -8.33
C ALA A 72 12.52 -9.66 -6.89
N TRP A 73 11.49 -9.84 -6.06
CA TRP A 73 11.64 -9.70 -4.63
C TRP A 73 12.14 -11.01 -4.02
N THR A 74 13.20 -10.95 -3.26
CA THR A 74 13.66 -12.00 -2.34
C THR A 74 14.09 -11.34 -1.03
N ASP A 75 14.19 -12.11 0.05
CA ASP A 75 14.58 -11.56 1.35
C ASP A 75 16.02 -10.98 1.34
N ASP A 76 16.87 -11.43 0.42
CA ASP A 76 18.23 -10.90 0.25
C ASP A 76 18.23 -9.45 -0.22
N GLU A 77 17.14 -8.99 -0.87
CA GLU A 77 16.98 -7.60 -1.30
C GLU A 77 16.90 -6.61 -0.12
N ILE A 78 16.59 -7.08 1.09
CA ILE A 78 16.62 -6.24 2.30
C ILE A 78 17.98 -5.56 2.46
N ALA A 79 19.08 -6.27 2.24
CA ALA A 79 20.42 -5.71 2.35
C ALA A 79 20.67 -4.60 1.30
N ASN A 80 20.08 -4.72 0.11
CA ASN A 80 20.23 -3.75 -0.96
C ASN A 80 19.45 -2.45 -0.71
N ILE A 81 18.26 -2.56 -0.07
CA ILE A 81 17.40 -1.40 0.16
C ILE A 81 17.62 -0.74 1.51
N GLN A 82 18.21 -1.44 2.49
CA GLN A 82 18.53 -0.88 3.80
C GLN A 82 19.44 0.33 3.70
N GLY A 83 19.06 1.45 4.30
CA GLY A 83 19.78 2.71 4.20
C GLY A 83 19.63 3.46 2.86
N ASN A 84 19.04 2.81 1.84
CA ASN A 84 18.77 3.37 0.52
C ASN A 84 17.28 3.68 0.27
N VAL A 85 16.40 3.22 1.17
CA VAL A 85 14.94 3.39 1.10
C VAL A 85 14.44 3.90 2.44
N ASP A 86 13.58 4.91 2.41
CA ASP A 86 12.94 5.49 3.59
C ASP A 86 11.56 4.88 3.82
N VAL A 87 10.84 4.56 2.71
CA VAL A 87 9.49 3.98 2.75
C VAL A 87 9.33 2.86 1.72
N ALA A 88 8.71 1.75 2.13
CA ALA A 88 8.33 0.65 1.26
C ALA A 88 6.80 0.52 1.19
N PHE A 89 6.27 0.49 -0.01
CA PHE A 89 4.85 0.26 -0.27
C PHE A 89 4.62 -1.19 -0.67
N LEU A 90 3.71 -1.87 0.04
CA LEU A 90 3.39 -3.27 -0.20
C LEU A 90 2.06 -3.38 -0.96
N ALA A 91 2.13 -3.65 -2.26
CA ALA A 91 1.00 -3.99 -3.12
C ALA A 91 0.99 -5.50 -3.40
N LEU A 92 1.04 -6.29 -2.33
CA LEU A 92 1.23 -7.74 -2.30
C LEU A 92 -0.05 -8.48 -1.85
N PRO A 93 -0.14 -9.81 -2.03
CA PRO A 93 -1.08 -10.65 -1.30
C PRO A 93 -0.87 -10.54 0.23
N HIS A 94 -1.91 -10.85 1.00
CA HIS A 94 -1.94 -10.62 2.45
C HIS A 94 -0.79 -11.33 3.18
N GLU A 95 -0.61 -12.64 2.94
CA GLU A 95 0.44 -13.44 3.56
C GLU A 95 1.85 -12.97 3.17
N ALA A 96 2.01 -12.51 1.93
CA ALA A 96 3.29 -11.98 1.47
C ALA A 96 3.62 -10.65 2.14
N SER A 97 2.64 -9.76 2.33
CA SER A 97 2.81 -8.52 3.08
C SER A 97 3.18 -8.80 4.54
N GLU A 98 2.46 -9.72 5.18
CA GLU A 98 2.71 -10.14 6.55
C GLU A 98 4.15 -10.67 6.73
N HIS A 99 4.62 -11.49 5.79
CA HIS A 99 5.98 -12.05 5.81
C HIS A 99 7.07 -11.00 5.64
N VAL A 100 6.83 -10.01 4.80
CA VAL A 100 7.86 -9.02 4.41
C VAL A 100 7.91 -7.82 5.36
N ALA A 101 6.76 -7.37 5.87
CA ALA A 101 6.67 -6.16 6.70
C ALA A 101 7.62 -6.16 7.90
N PRO A 102 7.70 -7.20 8.74
CA PRO A 102 8.59 -7.19 9.90
C PRO A 102 10.07 -7.07 9.53
N LYS A 103 10.47 -7.60 8.37
CA LYS A 103 11.85 -7.52 7.88
C LYS A 103 12.22 -6.12 7.44
N LEU A 104 11.30 -5.44 6.73
CA LEU A 104 11.46 -4.04 6.33
C LEU A 104 11.52 -3.12 7.55
N MET A 105 10.64 -3.34 8.53
CA MET A 105 10.63 -2.59 9.78
C MET A 105 11.93 -2.77 10.56
N ALA A 106 12.45 -4.00 10.64
CA ALA A 106 13.73 -4.28 11.28
C ALA A 106 14.91 -3.60 10.57
N ALA A 107 14.81 -3.36 9.25
CA ALA A 107 15.77 -2.59 8.47
C ALA A 107 15.61 -1.06 8.63
N GLY A 108 14.67 -0.58 9.48
CA GLY A 108 14.42 0.82 9.73
C GLY A 108 13.56 1.52 8.67
N ILE A 109 12.91 0.76 7.79
CA ILE A 109 12.09 1.27 6.69
C ILE A 109 10.64 1.43 7.16
N VAL A 110 10.01 2.57 6.84
CA VAL A 110 8.57 2.76 7.05
C VAL A 110 7.80 1.88 6.06
N VAL A 111 6.79 1.17 6.53
CA VAL A 111 5.98 0.28 5.72
C VAL A 111 4.58 0.83 5.54
N VAL A 112 4.14 0.94 4.28
CA VAL A 112 2.76 1.29 3.90
C VAL A 112 2.15 0.07 3.21
N ASP A 113 1.29 -0.66 3.93
CA ASP A 113 0.68 -1.88 3.44
C ASP A 113 -0.70 -1.63 2.82
N LEU A 114 -0.85 -1.92 1.53
CA LEU A 114 -2.10 -1.82 0.79
C LEU A 114 -2.94 -3.10 0.89
N SER A 115 -2.38 -4.16 1.45
CA SER A 115 -3.06 -5.45 1.62
C SER A 115 -4.03 -5.43 2.81
N GLY A 116 -4.61 -6.58 3.11
CA GLY A 116 -5.44 -6.76 4.31
C GLY A 116 -4.68 -7.25 5.53
N ALA A 117 -3.35 -7.44 5.44
CA ALA A 117 -2.56 -8.14 6.45
C ALA A 117 -2.61 -7.52 7.86
N PHE A 118 -2.79 -6.19 7.96
CA PHE A 118 -2.75 -5.50 9.25
C PHE A 118 -4.01 -4.68 9.52
N ARG A 119 -5.18 -5.06 8.94
CA ARG A 119 -6.43 -4.30 9.06
C ARG A 119 -7.29 -4.67 10.25
N LEU A 120 -7.29 -5.95 10.65
CA LEU A 120 -8.15 -6.44 11.72
C LEU A 120 -7.36 -6.52 13.03
N LYS A 121 -7.87 -5.89 14.09
CA LYS A 121 -7.26 -5.96 15.42
C LYS A 121 -7.37 -7.34 16.06
N ASP A 122 -8.49 -8.02 15.80
CA ASP A 122 -8.71 -9.38 16.26
C ASP A 122 -8.17 -10.38 15.24
N THR A 123 -7.03 -10.99 15.55
CA THR A 123 -6.36 -11.94 14.66
C THR A 123 -7.17 -13.21 14.40
N SER A 124 -8.10 -13.57 15.30
CA SER A 124 -8.98 -14.74 15.13
C SER A 124 -9.96 -14.60 13.95
N LEU A 125 -10.11 -13.39 13.42
CA LEU A 125 -10.99 -13.09 12.28
C LEU A 125 -10.30 -13.29 10.92
N TYR A 126 -8.96 -13.40 10.87
CA TYR A 126 -8.23 -13.56 9.61
C TYR A 126 -8.61 -14.84 8.84
N PRO A 127 -8.77 -16.02 9.49
CA PRO A 127 -9.21 -17.23 8.78
C PRO A 127 -10.56 -17.04 8.10
N LYS A 128 -11.48 -16.33 8.74
CA LYS A 128 -12.83 -16.09 8.23
C LYS A 128 -12.87 -15.12 7.06
N TYR A 129 -12.12 -14.02 7.14
CA TYR A 129 -12.24 -12.91 6.18
C TYR A 129 -11.15 -12.88 5.13
N TYR A 130 -9.97 -13.46 5.43
CA TYR A 130 -8.80 -13.46 4.55
C TYR A 130 -8.29 -14.85 4.19
N GLY A 131 -8.81 -15.91 4.83
CA GLY A 131 -8.52 -17.30 4.48
C GLY A 131 -7.19 -17.84 5.01
N TYR A 132 -6.52 -17.15 5.93
CA TYR A 132 -5.25 -17.57 6.54
C TYR A 132 -5.18 -17.19 8.02
N GLU A 133 -4.29 -17.83 8.78
CA GLU A 133 -4.01 -17.50 10.17
C GLU A 133 -2.88 -16.50 10.26
N HIS A 134 -3.11 -15.38 10.94
CA HIS A 134 -2.13 -14.33 11.12
C HIS A 134 -1.03 -14.75 12.11
N GLN A 135 0.24 -14.60 11.72
CA GLN A 135 1.39 -15.07 12.49
C GLN A 135 2.07 -13.99 13.34
N HIS A 136 1.74 -12.71 13.13
CA HIS A 136 2.39 -11.56 13.77
C HIS A 136 1.39 -10.66 14.53
N PRO A 137 0.71 -11.16 15.57
CA PRO A 137 -0.25 -10.37 16.33
C PRO A 137 0.37 -9.10 16.94
N GLU A 138 1.66 -9.14 17.28
CA GLU A 138 2.39 -8.00 17.83
C GLU A 138 2.53 -6.84 16.84
N LEU A 139 2.49 -7.09 15.54
CA LEU A 139 2.51 -6.05 14.51
C LEU A 139 1.13 -5.41 14.32
N ILE A 140 0.06 -6.14 14.58
CA ILE A 140 -1.30 -5.60 14.55
C ILE A 140 -1.47 -4.46 15.57
N GLU A 141 -0.87 -4.59 16.75
CA GLU A 141 -0.90 -3.56 17.78
C GLU A 141 -0.10 -2.31 17.39
N GLN A 142 0.98 -2.50 16.62
CA GLN A 142 1.85 -1.41 16.16
C GLN A 142 1.30 -0.72 14.91
N ALA A 143 0.49 -1.44 14.11
CA ALA A 143 -0.06 -0.94 12.87
C ALA A 143 -1.09 0.17 13.11
N VAL A 144 -0.94 1.28 12.39
CA VAL A 144 -1.96 2.32 12.34
C VAL A 144 -2.82 2.14 11.10
N TYR A 145 -4.08 1.79 11.30
CA TYR A 145 -5.06 1.68 10.23
C TYR A 145 -5.67 3.06 9.94
N SER A 146 -5.23 3.69 8.88
CA SER A 146 -5.67 5.06 8.53
C SER A 146 -5.51 5.36 7.05
N LEU A 147 -6.28 6.34 6.58
CA LEU A 147 -5.95 7.16 5.42
C LEU A 147 -5.00 8.28 5.86
N MET A 148 -3.99 8.58 5.05
CA MET A 148 -2.94 9.55 5.40
C MET A 148 -3.50 10.96 5.67
N GLU A 149 -4.60 11.33 5.02
CA GLU A 149 -5.29 12.62 5.22
C GLU A 149 -5.81 12.81 6.65
N TRP A 150 -5.97 11.71 7.39
CA TRP A 150 -6.54 11.69 8.74
C TRP A 150 -5.59 11.14 9.80
N LEU A 151 -4.33 10.99 9.43
CA LEU A 151 -3.30 10.59 10.38
C LEU A 151 -2.91 11.79 11.25
N ASP A 152 -3.38 11.78 12.49
CA ASP A 152 -3.14 12.85 13.48
C ASP A 152 -2.02 12.49 14.49
N THR A 153 -1.35 11.36 14.28
CA THR A 153 -0.24 10.89 15.13
C THR A 153 1.11 11.13 14.44
N PRO A 154 2.23 11.09 15.16
CA PRO A 154 3.55 10.96 14.54
C PRO A 154 3.55 9.79 13.54
N LEU A 155 4.33 9.90 12.46
CA LEU A 155 4.38 8.89 11.42
C LEU A 155 4.73 7.52 12.01
N PRO A 156 3.81 6.53 11.97
CA PRO A 156 4.10 5.20 12.49
C PRO A 156 5.01 4.44 11.52
N GLN A 157 5.72 3.43 12.02
CA GLN A 157 6.57 2.60 11.18
C GLN A 157 5.77 1.64 10.30
N LEU A 158 4.54 1.26 10.70
CA LEU A 158 3.62 0.42 9.93
C LEU A 158 2.28 1.10 9.77
N ILE A 159 1.92 1.37 8.51
CA ILE A 159 0.64 1.97 8.13
C ILE A 159 -0.15 0.93 7.34
N SER A 160 -1.32 0.56 7.84
CA SER A 160 -2.27 -0.30 7.14
C SER A 160 -3.32 0.54 6.42
N VAL A 161 -3.31 0.48 5.09
CA VAL A 161 -4.21 1.29 4.26
C VAL A 161 -5.58 0.63 4.14
N PRO A 162 -6.68 1.38 4.31
CA PRO A 162 -8.03 0.87 4.09
C PRO A 162 -8.24 0.30 2.68
N GLY A 163 -9.11 -0.70 2.57
CA GLY A 163 -9.52 -1.25 1.29
C GLY A 163 -10.32 -0.24 0.46
N CYS A 164 -10.44 -0.48 -0.86
CA CYS A 164 -11.03 0.45 -1.81
C CYS A 164 -12.47 0.89 -1.47
N TYR A 165 -13.33 -0.03 -1.02
CA TYR A 165 -14.69 0.31 -0.60
C TYR A 165 -14.71 1.22 0.64
N VAL A 166 -13.90 0.88 1.64
CA VAL A 166 -13.78 1.69 2.87
C VAL A 166 -13.21 3.07 2.54
N THR A 167 -12.18 3.12 1.69
CA THR A 167 -11.58 4.39 1.25
C THR A 167 -12.61 5.27 0.55
N ALA A 168 -13.34 4.74 -0.44
CA ALA A 168 -14.32 5.51 -1.20
C ALA A 168 -15.47 6.01 -0.29
N ALA A 169 -16.01 5.13 0.57
CA ALA A 169 -17.07 5.49 1.50
C ALA A 169 -16.61 6.53 2.51
N SER A 170 -15.43 6.35 3.09
CA SER A 170 -14.88 7.27 4.10
C SER A 170 -14.59 8.66 3.52
N LEU A 171 -14.00 8.73 2.33
CA LEU A 171 -13.76 10.02 1.64
C LEU A 171 -15.04 10.78 1.34
N ALA A 172 -16.12 10.06 1.01
CA ALA A 172 -17.44 10.68 0.76
C ALA A 172 -18.15 11.13 2.05
N LEU A 173 -18.11 10.31 3.10
CA LEU A 173 -18.93 10.51 4.30
C LEU A 173 -18.25 11.36 5.37
N LEU A 174 -16.94 11.25 5.56
CA LEU A 174 -16.27 11.92 6.67
C LEU A 174 -16.39 13.45 6.65
N PRO A 175 -16.32 14.14 5.50
CA PRO A 175 -16.59 15.58 5.46
C PRO A 175 -17.98 15.94 5.97
N LEU A 176 -18.99 15.11 5.66
CA LEU A 176 -20.38 15.32 6.11
C LEU A 176 -20.51 15.08 7.60
N VAL A 177 -19.86 14.04 8.14
CA VAL A 177 -19.80 13.77 9.58
C VAL A 177 -19.15 14.94 10.32
N ARG A 178 -18.01 15.42 9.82
CA ARG A 178 -17.28 16.56 10.42
C ARG A 178 -18.08 17.87 10.38
N ALA A 179 -18.93 18.04 9.37
CA ALA A 179 -19.81 19.19 9.26
C ALA A 179 -21.11 19.04 10.09
N GLY A 180 -21.31 17.93 10.81
CA GLY A 180 -22.52 17.65 11.58
C GLY A 180 -23.77 17.39 10.73
N LEU A 181 -23.60 17.07 9.44
CA LEU A 181 -24.70 16.81 8.52
C LEU A 181 -25.20 15.36 8.56
N LEU A 182 -24.41 14.45 9.13
CA LEU A 182 -24.81 13.07 9.42
C LEU A 182 -24.94 12.92 10.94
N THR A 183 -26.14 12.54 11.37
CA THR A 183 -26.49 12.32 12.78
C THR A 183 -26.92 10.86 12.97
N ASP A 184 -27.13 10.45 14.22
CA ASP A 184 -27.61 9.09 14.55
C ASP A 184 -28.97 8.79 13.92
N ASP A 185 -29.77 9.82 13.59
CA ASP A 185 -31.07 9.68 12.93
C ASP A 185 -30.97 9.46 11.41
N ASN A 186 -29.78 9.70 10.81
CA ASN A 186 -29.54 9.60 9.38
C ASN A 186 -28.59 8.45 9.09
N ILE A 187 -29.12 7.27 8.79
CA ILE A 187 -28.31 6.10 8.43
C ILE A 187 -27.93 6.17 6.94
N PRO A 188 -26.65 6.39 6.59
CA PRO A 188 -26.23 6.41 5.20
C PRO A 188 -26.33 5.00 4.59
N VAL A 189 -26.91 4.92 3.38
CA VAL A 189 -26.92 3.70 2.57
C VAL A 189 -25.83 3.83 1.51
N ILE A 190 -24.90 2.85 1.48
CA ILE A 190 -23.77 2.82 0.55
C ILE A 190 -24.03 1.73 -0.49
N SER A 191 -24.22 2.13 -1.76
CA SER A 191 -24.24 1.22 -2.90
C SER A 191 -22.89 1.30 -3.61
N ALA A 192 -22.11 0.23 -3.51
CA ALA A 192 -20.75 0.21 -4.04
C ALA A 192 -20.56 -0.95 -5.03
N THR A 193 -19.95 -0.65 -6.17
CA THR A 193 -19.61 -1.62 -7.21
C THR A 193 -18.11 -1.61 -7.48
N SER A 194 -17.55 -2.76 -7.81
CA SER A 194 -16.14 -2.90 -8.19
C SER A 194 -16.02 -3.37 -9.63
N GLY A 195 -15.10 -2.76 -10.37
CA GLY A 195 -14.70 -3.30 -11.68
C GLY A 195 -13.91 -4.60 -11.55
N VAL A 196 -13.88 -5.41 -12.60
CA VAL A 196 -13.16 -6.69 -12.63
C VAL A 196 -11.66 -6.55 -12.35
N SER A 197 -11.07 -5.39 -12.69
CA SER A 197 -9.67 -5.07 -12.36
C SER A 197 -9.39 -5.04 -10.86
N GLY A 198 -10.41 -4.80 -10.03
CA GLY A 198 -10.30 -4.85 -8.57
C GLY A 198 -9.93 -6.23 -8.02
N ALA A 199 -10.24 -7.31 -8.77
CA ALA A 199 -9.82 -8.67 -8.43
C ALA A 199 -8.33 -8.96 -8.74
N GLY A 200 -7.64 -8.02 -9.38
CA GLY A 200 -6.23 -8.14 -9.74
C GLY A 200 -5.97 -8.70 -11.14
N ARG A 201 -4.72 -8.59 -11.58
CA ARG A 201 -4.30 -8.94 -12.95
C ARG A 201 -4.49 -10.42 -13.29
N LYS A 202 -4.37 -11.32 -12.30
CA LYS A 202 -4.49 -12.77 -12.52
C LYS A 202 -5.92 -13.21 -12.82
N GLU A 203 -6.91 -12.45 -12.38
CA GLU A 203 -8.32 -12.80 -12.54
C GLU A 203 -8.92 -12.24 -13.84
N ILE A 204 -8.29 -11.23 -14.45
CA ILE A 204 -8.72 -10.69 -15.73
C ILE A 204 -8.43 -11.73 -16.83
N GLY A 205 -9.47 -12.15 -17.53
CA GLY A 205 -9.39 -13.15 -18.61
C GLY A 205 -9.75 -14.57 -18.16
N ARG A 206 -10.00 -14.83 -16.88
CA ARG A 206 -10.69 -16.05 -16.47
C ARG A 206 -12.16 -15.89 -16.82
N ALA A 207 -12.60 -16.60 -17.87
CA ALA A 207 -14.03 -16.72 -18.17
C ALA A 207 -14.69 -17.42 -16.97
N HIS A 208 -15.62 -16.76 -16.33
CA HIS A 208 -16.55 -17.44 -15.44
C HIS A 208 -17.50 -18.25 -16.32
N VAL A 209 -17.20 -19.54 -16.46
CA VAL A 209 -18.10 -20.52 -17.08
C VAL A 209 -19.03 -21.03 -15.99
#